data_4058c647512ad8e32bfa2f595175e55e
#
_entry.id   4058c647512ad8e32bfa2f595175e55e
#
_cell.length_a   1.000
_cell.length_b   1.000
_cell.length_c   1.000
_cell.angle_alpha   90.00
_cell.angle_beta   90.00
_cell.angle_gamma   90.00
#
_symmetry.space_group_name_H-M   'P 1'
#
loop_
_entity.id
_entity.type
_entity.pdbx_description
1 polymer ?
#
loop_
_entity_poly.entity_id
_entity_poly.type
_entity_poly.pdbx_seq_one_letter_code
_entity_poly.pdbx_strand_id
1 'polypeptide(L)'
;KSRGLGDVYKRQIIFSWIVGAFFAGGLAYVIGKIALGLRADYLAIATLLISEIVIAVIKHEDWLSRGVKNVIGLKRPVPYEIDLQGKEWFINLVQKFHQGSLNLISDNLEKQQALKQLVIESSTVFVKLCFAGLFTAVVIVLLIVTQKALYSPWGRMMRAIRDNEEAANAMGKNVVKPVSYTHLRAHETSYDL
;
A
#
# COMPACT_ATOMS: atom_id res chain seq x y z
N LYS A 1 -7.65 -32.79 6.74
CA LYS A 1 -8.82 -31.85 6.74
C LYS A 1 -8.43 -30.37 6.92
N SER A 2 -7.13 -30.01 6.84
CA SER A 2 -6.61 -28.64 7.06
C SER A 2 -6.34 -27.83 5.78
N ARG A 3 -6.49 -28.41 4.59
CA ARG A 3 -6.23 -27.69 3.32
C ARG A 3 -7.27 -26.61 2.99
N GLY A 4 -8.52 -26.74 3.43
CA GLY A 4 -9.59 -25.78 3.12
C GLY A 4 -9.52 -24.48 3.95
N LEU A 5 -8.98 -24.51 5.16
CA LEU A 5 -8.90 -23.32 6.02
C LEU A 5 -7.87 -22.30 5.52
N GLY A 6 -6.75 -22.75 4.96
CA GLY A 6 -5.70 -21.86 4.43
C GLY A 6 -6.17 -21.03 3.22
N ASP A 7 -6.99 -21.61 2.35
CA ASP A 7 -7.50 -20.92 1.16
C ASP A 7 -8.61 -19.90 1.50
N VAL A 8 -9.44 -20.19 2.49
CA VAL A 8 -10.45 -19.25 2.99
C VAL A 8 -9.79 -18.01 3.59
N TYR A 9 -8.70 -18.17 4.33
CA TYR A 9 -7.98 -17.02 4.94
C TYR A 9 -7.24 -16.17 3.91
N LYS A 10 -6.66 -16.77 2.87
CA LYS A 10 -6.03 -16.00 1.77
C LYS A 10 -7.06 -15.13 1.02
N ARG A 11 -8.25 -15.67 0.76
CA ARG A 11 -9.35 -14.90 0.16
C ARG A 11 -9.79 -13.75 1.05
N GLN A 12 -9.86 -13.95 2.36
CA GLN A 12 -10.25 -12.91 3.31
C GLN A 12 -9.26 -11.74 3.33
N ILE A 13 -7.94 -12.00 3.26
CA ILE A 13 -6.91 -10.94 3.22
C ILE A 13 -7.03 -10.13 1.94
N ILE A 14 -7.15 -10.78 0.78
CA ILE A 14 -7.29 -10.09 -0.52
C ILE A 14 -8.58 -9.26 -0.54
N PHE A 15 -9.69 -9.84 -0.05
CA PHE A 15 -10.97 -9.12 0.04
C PHE A 15 -10.86 -7.88 0.94
N SER A 16 -10.21 -8.00 2.09
CA SER A 16 -9.99 -6.86 3.01
C SER A 16 -9.15 -5.76 2.35
N TRP A 17 -8.17 -6.10 1.53
CA TRP A 17 -7.36 -5.12 0.79
C TRP A 17 -8.19 -4.38 -0.26
N ILE A 18 -9.05 -5.10 -1.00
CA ILE A 18 -9.93 -4.49 -1.99
C ILE A 18 -10.92 -3.54 -1.32
N VAL A 19 -11.55 -3.98 -0.23
CA VAL A 19 -12.50 -3.16 0.54
C VAL A 19 -11.78 -1.93 1.12
N GLY A 20 -10.60 -2.10 1.71
CA GLY A 20 -9.79 -0.98 2.23
C GLY A 20 -9.40 0.02 1.13
N ALA A 21 -9.00 -0.47 -0.04
CA ALA A 21 -8.68 0.38 -1.18
C ALA A 21 -9.91 1.16 -1.68
N PHE A 22 -11.08 0.54 -1.68
CA PHE A 22 -12.34 1.19 -2.07
C PHE A 22 -12.72 2.31 -1.10
N PHE A 23 -12.63 2.06 0.21
CA PHE A 23 -12.89 3.09 1.23
C PHE A 23 -11.87 4.23 1.15
N ALA A 24 -10.59 3.92 1.03
CA ALA A 24 -9.53 4.93 0.89
C ALA A 24 -9.72 5.76 -0.40
N GLY A 25 -10.06 5.13 -1.51
CA GLY A 25 -10.35 5.81 -2.78
C GLY A 25 -11.59 6.69 -2.69
N GLY A 26 -12.66 6.22 -2.03
CA GLY A 26 -13.87 7.00 -1.78
C GLY A 26 -13.59 8.24 -0.92
N LEU A 27 -12.83 8.07 0.16
CA LEU A 27 -12.40 9.18 1.03
C LEU A 27 -11.54 10.19 0.25
N ALA A 28 -10.56 9.70 -0.51
CA ALA A 28 -9.70 10.53 -1.35
C ALA A 28 -10.51 11.30 -2.41
N TYR A 29 -11.54 10.69 -2.99
CA TYR A 29 -12.44 11.36 -3.94
C TYR A 29 -13.22 12.51 -3.28
N VAL A 30 -13.79 12.28 -2.09
CA VAL A 30 -14.52 13.31 -1.33
C VAL A 30 -13.60 14.48 -0.96
N ILE A 31 -12.43 14.17 -0.41
CA ILE A 31 -11.41 15.17 -0.04
C ILE A 31 -10.96 15.94 -1.27
N GLY A 32 -10.67 15.25 -2.37
CA GLY A 32 -10.26 15.85 -3.63
C GLY A 32 -11.33 16.80 -4.17
N LYS A 33 -12.61 16.42 -4.11
CA LYS A 33 -13.73 17.27 -4.56
C LYS A 33 -13.85 18.55 -3.75
N ILE A 34 -13.58 18.50 -2.44
CA ILE A 34 -13.63 19.68 -1.55
C ILE A 34 -12.37 20.55 -1.76
N ALA A 35 -11.20 19.90 -1.84
CA ALA A 35 -9.91 20.58 -1.84
C ALA A 35 -9.55 21.20 -3.20
N LEU A 36 -9.98 20.60 -4.34
CA LEU A 36 -9.66 21.09 -5.68
C LEU A 36 -10.23 22.48 -6.01
N GLY A 37 -11.19 22.98 -5.21
CA GLY A 37 -11.69 24.36 -5.33
C GLY A 37 -10.82 25.43 -4.66
N LEU A 38 -9.75 25.05 -3.95
CA LEU A 38 -8.90 25.95 -3.21
C LEU A 38 -7.67 26.39 -4.04
N ARG A 39 -7.15 27.60 -3.77
CA ARG A 39 -5.86 28.03 -4.32
C ARG A 39 -4.75 27.09 -3.84
N ALA A 40 -3.68 26.97 -4.62
CA ALA A 40 -2.58 26.02 -4.36
C ALA A 40 -2.02 26.11 -2.93
N ASP A 41 -1.87 27.32 -2.39
CA ASP A 41 -1.35 27.55 -1.05
C ASP A 41 -2.32 27.05 0.04
N TYR A 42 -3.61 27.31 -0.14
CA TYR A 42 -4.65 26.81 0.77
C TYR A 42 -4.91 25.32 0.62
N LEU A 43 -4.71 24.78 -0.58
CA LEU A 43 -4.84 23.34 -0.84
C LEU A 43 -3.88 22.53 0.01
N ALA A 44 -2.62 22.95 0.11
CA ALA A 44 -1.60 22.26 0.92
C ALA A 44 -1.98 22.27 2.41
N ILE A 45 -2.40 23.41 2.94
CA ILE A 45 -2.81 23.51 4.35
C ILE A 45 -4.09 22.72 4.62
N ALA A 46 -5.08 22.81 3.75
CA ALA A 46 -6.34 22.09 3.87
C ALA A 46 -6.15 20.59 3.83
N THR A 47 -5.32 20.05 2.95
CA THR A 47 -5.03 18.62 2.89
C THR A 47 -4.32 18.11 4.12
N LEU A 48 -3.40 18.88 4.71
CA LEU A 48 -2.77 18.55 6.00
C LEU A 48 -3.80 18.52 7.14
N LEU A 49 -4.64 19.54 7.26
CA LEU A 49 -5.67 19.59 8.29
C LEU A 49 -6.68 18.45 8.14
N ILE A 50 -7.12 18.14 6.93
CA ILE A 50 -8.05 17.03 6.68
C ILE A 50 -7.39 15.70 7.05
N SER A 51 -6.11 15.51 6.72
CA SER A 51 -5.39 14.29 7.09
C SER A 51 -5.29 14.10 8.60
N GLU A 52 -5.02 15.17 9.34
CA GLU A 52 -5.01 15.15 10.82
C GLU A 52 -6.38 14.82 11.40
N ILE A 53 -7.45 15.39 10.83
CA ILE A 53 -8.83 15.08 11.26
C ILE A 53 -9.14 13.60 11.03
N VAL A 54 -8.79 13.05 9.86
CA VAL A 54 -9.00 11.64 9.55
C VAL A 54 -8.22 10.73 10.51
N ILE A 55 -6.96 11.07 10.79
CA ILE A 55 -6.13 10.35 11.76
C ILE A 55 -6.74 10.43 13.15
N ALA A 56 -7.22 11.61 13.57
CA ALA A 56 -7.86 11.80 14.88
C ALA A 56 -9.14 10.95 15.00
N VAL A 57 -9.99 10.93 13.97
CA VAL A 57 -11.20 10.09 13.94
C VAL A 57 -10.83 8.62 14.05
N ILE A 58 -9.87 8.13 13.25
CA ILE A 58 -9.44 6.73 13.31
C ILE A 58 -8.87 6.37 14.68
N LYS A 59 -8.15 7.27 15.34
CA LYS A 59 -7.57 7.03 16.67
C LYS A 59 -8.59 7.05 17.81
N HIS A 60 -9.63 7.88 17.72
CA HIS A 60 -10.58 8.08 18.82
C HIS A 60 -11.83 7.21 18.71
N GLU A 61 -12.18 6.75 17.50
CA GLU A 61 -13.39 5.94 17.28
C GLU A 61 -13.09 4.44 17.45
N ASP A 62 -13.34 3.92 18.66
CA ASP A 62 -13.11 2.51 19.01
C ASP A 62 -13.90 1.53 18.14
N TRP A 63 -15.10 1.92 17.69
CA TRP A 63 -15.96 1.07 16.84
C TRP A 63 -15.41 0.90 15.42
N LEU A 64 -14.62 1.88 14.92
CA LEU A 64 -14.09 1.88 13.56
C LEU A 64 -12.75 1.11 13.46
N SER A 65 -11.82 1.36 14.37
CA SER A 65 -10.46 0.80 14.28
C SER A 65 -9.86 0.33 15.61
N ARG A 66 -10.67 0.12 16.64
CA ARG A 66 -10.24 -0.11 18.03
C ARG A 66 -9.41 1.05 18.64
N GLY A 67 -9.44 2.21 18.01
CA GLY A 67 -8.77 3.40 18.53
C GLY A 67 -7.25 3.24 18.65
N VAL A 68 -6.69 3.63 19.78
CA VAL A 68 -5.24 3.54 20.08
C VAL A 68 -4.79 2.11 20.39
N LYS A 69 -5.71 1.17 20.60
CA LYS A 69 -5.39 -0.21 20.95
C LYS A 69 -4.87 -0.96 19.74
N ASN A 70 -3.76 -1.68 19.91
CA ASN A 70 -3.22 -2.52 18.85
C ASN A 70 -4.22 -3.61 18.44
N VAL A 71 -4.43 -3.79 17.16
CA VAL A 71 -5.22 -4.89 16.61
C VAL A 71 -4.40 -6.16 16.70
N ILE A 72 -4.74 -7.00 17.68
CA ILE A 72 -4.07 -8.29 17.92
C ILE A 72 -4.80 -9.38 17.13
N GLY A 73 -4.07 -10.34 16.59
CA GLY A 73 -4.63 -11.52 15.92
C GLY A 73 -4.89 -11.38 14.43
N LEU A 74 -4.39 -10.32 13.79
CA LEU A 74 -4.39 -10.21 12.33
C LEU A 74 -3.46 -11.28 11.74
N LYS A 75 -4.01 -12.12 10.86
CA LYS A 75 -3.22 -13.12 10.14
C LYS A 75 -2.39 -12.41 9.06
N ARG A 76 -1.12 -12.80 9.00
CA ARG A 76 -0.18 -12.27 8.00
C ARG A 76 -0.39 -12.96 6.65
N PRO A 77 -0.19 -12.28 5.51
CA PRO A 77 -0.17 -12.91 4.19
C PRO A 77 1.05 -13.83 3.99
N VAL A 78 2.08 -13.66 4.81
CA VAL A 78 3.34 -14.43 4.81
C VAL A 78 3.32 -15.43 5.98
N PRO A 79 3.85 -16.65 5.81
CA PRO A 79 3.91 -17.63 6.89
C PRO A 79 4.69 -17.11 8.10
N TYR A 80 4.32 -17.59 9.30
CA TYR A 80 5.04 -17.23 10.52
C TYR A 80 6.38 -17.96 10.57
N GLU A 81 7.38 -17.34 11.20
CA GLU A 81 8.70 -17.92 11.42
C GLU A 81 8.62 -19.27 12.14
N ILE A 82 7.74 -19.34 13.15
CA ILE A 82 7.50 -20.56 13.95
C ILE A 82 6.95 -21.70 13.09
N ASP A 83 6.05 -21.40 12.16
CA ASP A 83 5.48 -22.39 11.25
C ASP A 83 6.53 -22.97 10.29
N LEU A 84 7.51 -22.14 9.89
CA LEU A 84 8.62 -22.56 9.02
C LEU A 84 9.63 -23.42 9.77
N GLN A 85 9.91 -23.11 11.03
CA GLN A 85 10.83 -23.87 11.89
C GLN A 85 10.33 -25.29 12.15
N GLY A 86 9.01 -25.52 12.09
CA GLY A 86 8.39 -26.85 12.23
C GLY A 86 8.27 -27.64 10.94
N LYS A 87 8.65 -27.09 9.77
CA LYS A 87 8.50 -27.77 8.48
C LYS A 87 9.78 -28.48 8.06
N GLU A 88 9.69 -29.80 7.87
CA GLU A 88 10.82 -30.64 7.46
C GLU A 88 11.50 -30.17 6.17
N TRP A 89 10.71 -29.73 5.16
CA TRP A 89 11.29 -29.25 3.90
C TRP A 89 12.18 -28.02 4.11
N PHE A 90 11.81 -27.12 5.06
CA PHE A 90 12.57 -25.92 5.34
C PHE A 90 13.86 -26.26 6.11
N ILE A 91 13.76 -27.16 7.10
CA ILE A 91 14.92 -27.65 7.86
C ILE A 91 15.94 -28.31 6.92
N ASN A 92 15.47 -29.18 6.02
CA ASN A 92 16.31 -29.84 5.03
C ASN A 92 16.97 -28.83 4.06
N LEU A 93 16.25 -27.78 3.67
CA LEU A 93 16.79 -26.71 2.84
C LEU A 93 17.93 -25.97 3.54
N VAL A 94 17.71 -25.55 4.79
CA VAL A 94 18.72 -24.87 5.62
C VAL A 94 19.94 -25.77 5.85
N GLN A 95 19.71 -27.04 6.16
CA GLN A 95 20.78 -28.02 6.35
C GLN A 95 21.60 -28.19 5.06
N LYS A 96 20.97 -28.24 3.90
CA LYS A 96 21.65 -28.35 2.62
C LYS A 96 22.52 -27.13 2.30
N PHE A 97 21.99 -25.92 2.59
CA PHE A 97 22.75 -24.67 2.36
C PHE A 97 23.93 -24.50 3.31
N HIS A 98 23.82 -24.99 4.55
CA HIS A 98 24.87 -24.85 5.57
C HIS A 98 25.64 -26.14 5.83
N GLN A 99 25.57 -27.11 4.92
CA GLN A 99 26.21 -28.40 5.06
C GLN A 99 27.73 -28.32 5.27
N GLY A 100 28.37 -27.33 4.59
CA GLY A 100 29.81 -27.08 4.75
C GLY A 100 30.17 -26.65 6.18
N SER A 101 29.43 -25.76 6.78
CA SER A 101 29.67 -25.26 8.15
C SER A 101 29.31 -26.31 9.20
N LEU A 102 28.25 -27.08 8.99
CA LEU A 102 27.82 -28.14 9.91
C LEU A 102 28.75 -29.34 9.94
N ASN A 103 29.49 -29.63 8.87
CA ASN A 103 30.46 -30.72 8.79
C ASN A 103 31.75 -30.41 9.52
N LEU A 104 32.03 -29.14 9.84
CA LEU A 104 33.19 -28.73 10.62
C LEU A 104 33.00 -28.99 12.13
N ILE A 105 31.78 -29.24 12.57
CA ILE A 105 31.43 -29.49 13.96
C ILE A 105 31.45 -31.00 14.19
N SER A 106 32.39 -31.48 15.05
CA SER A 106 32.59 -32.92 15.32
C SER A 106 31.61 -33.43 16.37
N ASP A 107 31.10 -32.58 17.27
CA ASP A 107 30.18 -33.00 18.31
C ASP A 107 28.72 -32.95 17.82
N ASN A 108 28.04 -34.08 18.01
CA ASN A 108 26.63 -34.25 17.61
C ASN A 108 25.69 -33.32 18.38
N LEU A 109 25.98 -32.99 19.62
CA LEU A 109 25.16 -32.10 20.44
C LEU A 109 25.27 -30.64 19.98
N GLU A 110 26.51 -30.19 19.76
CA GLU A 110 26.80 -28.85 19.21
C GLU A 110 26.23 -28.70 17.81
N LYS A 111 26.32 -29.72 16.97
CA LYS A 111 25.75 -29.72 15.61
C LYS A 111 24.24 -29.55 15.60
N GLN A 112 23.52 -30.19 16.53
CA GLN A 112 22.08 -30.02 16.66
C GLN A 112 21.69 -28.62 17.16
N GLN A 113 22.45 -28.05 18.08
CA GLN A 113 22.24 -26.70 18.59
C GLN A 113 22.51 -25.66 17.48
N ALA A 114 23.61 -25.80 16.74
CA ALA A 114 23.95 -24.96 15.61
C ALA A 114 22.88 -25.02 14.50
N LEU A 115 22.37 -26.22 14.20
CA LEU A 115 21.30 -26.38 13.20
C LEU A 115 20.00 -25.66 13.65
N LYS A 116 19.61 -25.78 14.91
CA LYS A 116 18.44 -25.06 15.45
C LYS A 116 18.59 -23.55 15.31
N GLN A 117 19.76 -23.02 15.64
CA GLN A 117 20.04 -21.59 15.55
C GLN A 117 20.03 -21.11 14.10
N LEU A 118 20.64 -21.87 13.19
CA LEU A 118 20.60 -21.59 11.75
C LEU A 118 19.17 -21.63 11.19
N VAL A 119 18.34 -22.54 11.64
CA VAL A 119 16.93 -22.61 11.23
C VAL A 119 16.14 -21.37 11.71
N ILE A 120 16.39 -20.90 12.94
CA ILE A 120 15.76 -19.67 13.47
C ILE A 120 16.20 -18.45 12.67
N GLU A 121 17.49 -18.27 12.43
CA GLU A 121 18.01 -17.14 11.64
C GLU A 121 17.51 -17.17 10.20
N SER A 122 17.62 -18.33 9.55
CA SER A 122 17.16 -18.52 8.17
C SER A 122 15.65 -18.30 8.02
N SER A 123 14.83 -18.71 9.01
CA SER A 123 13.39 -18.47 8.98
C SER A 123 13.06 -16.97 9.03
N THR A 124 13.78 -16.22 9.85
CA THR A 124 13.62 -14.77 9.95
C THR A 124 14.00 -14.06 8.64
N VAL A 125 15.13 -14.45 8.05
CA VAL A 125 15.58 -13.89 6.76
C VAL A 125 14.58 -14.24 5.66
N PHE A 126 14.12 -15.49 5.60
CA PHE A 126 13.17 -15.94 4.60
C PHE A 126 11.85 -15.17 4.67
N VAL A 127 11.31 -14.95 5.87
CA VAL A 127 10.07 -14.19 6.06
C VAL A 127 10.26 -12.73 5.64
N LYS A 128 11.40 -12.10 5.97
CA LYS A 128 11.74 -10.74 5.52
C LYS A 128 11.82 -10.66 4.00
N LEU A 129 12.42 -11.64 3.34
CA LEU A 129 12.47 -11.71 1.88
C LEU A 129 11.09 -11.90 1.25
N CYS A 130 10.22 -12.70 1.87
CA CYS A 130 8.83 -12.85 1.41
C CYS A 130 8.06 -11.52 1.50
N PHE A 131 8.23 -10.75 2.58
CA PHE A 131 7.64 -9.42 2.69
C PHE A 131 8.23 -8.45 1.66
N ALA A 132 9.55 -8.43 1.50
CA ALA A 132 10.22 -7.60 0.49
C ALA A 132 9.71 -7.93 -0.91
N GLY A 133 9.57 -9.20 -1.25
CA GLY A 133 9.02 -9.66 -2.52
C GLY A 133 7.57 -9.22 -2.72
N LEU A 134 6.74 -9.34 -1.69
CA LEU A 134 5.34 -8.91 -1.74
C LEU A 134 5.23 -7.40 -1.96
N PHE A 135 5.97 -6.59 -1.20
CA PHE A 135 5.95 -5.13 -1.38
C PHE A 135 6.50 -4.71 -2.74
N THR A 136 7.58 -5.35 -3.20
CA THR A 136 8.12 -5.10 -4.54
C THR A 136 7.09 -5.42 -5.63
N ALA A 137 6.38 -6.53 -5.51
CA ALA A 137 5.31 -6.89 -6.45
C ALA A 137 4.20 -5.83 -6.47
N VAL A 138 3.76 -5.35 -5.31
CA VAL A 138 2.76 -4.27 -5.21
C VAL A 138 3.27 -3.00 -5.89
N VAL A 139 4.51 -2.59 -5.64
CA VAL A 139 5.12 -1.41 -6.28
C VAL A 139 5.17 -1.56 -7.80
N ILE A 140 5.58 -2.72 -8.32
CA ILE A 140 5.61 -2.99 -9.76
C ILE A 140 4.21 -2.88 -10.37
N VAL A 141 3.19 -3.46 -9.72
CA VAL A 141 1.79 -3.36 -10.19
C VAL A 141 1.34 -1.90 -10.22
N LEU A 142 1.62 -1.12 -9.17
CA LEU A 142 1.28 0.29 -9.12
C LEU A 142 1.99 1.09 -10.22
N LEU A 143 3.26 0.83 -10.48
CA LEU A 143 4.01 1.48 -11.57
C LEU A 143 3.39 1.17 -12.93
N ILE A 144 3.04 -0.10 -13.20
CA ILE A 144 2.39 -0.50 -14.46
C ILE A 144 1.04 0.21 -14.62
N VAL A 145 0.21 0.23 -13.57
CA VAL A 145 -1.10 0.91 -13.58
C VAL A 145 -0.92 2.41 -13.83
N THR A 146 0.01 3.05 -13.13
CA THR A 146 0.32 4.48 -13.29
C THR A 146 0.79 4.80 -14.70
N GLN A 147 1.71 4.01 -15.25
CA GLN A 147 2.18 4.18 -16.62
C GLN A 147 1.02 4.06 -17.63
N LYS A 148 0.20 3.02 -17.50
CA LYS A 148 -0.97 2.85 -18.38
C LYS A 148 -1.95 4.02 -18.26
N ALA A 149 -2.19 4.53 -17.06
CA ALA A 149 -3.04 5.70 -16.83
C ALA A 149 -2.47 6.96 -17.49
N LEU A 150 -1.16 7.20 -17.33
CA LEU A 150 -0.48 8.36 -17.91
C LEU A 150 -0.44 8.33 -19.45
N TYR A 151 -0.28 7.17 -20.06
CA TYR A 151 -0.27 7.01 -21.53
C TYR A 151 -1.68 6.89 -22.12
N SER A 152 -2.72 6.80 -21.30
CA SER A 152 -4.11 6.78 -21.74
C SER A 152 -4.54 8.15 -22.35
N PRO A 153 -5.65 8.22 -23.10
CA PRO A 153 -6.22 9.48 -23.55
C PRO A 153 -6.49 10.47 -22.42
N TRP A 154 -6.91 9.94 -21.26
CA TRP A 154 -7.13 10.71 -20.04
C TRP A 154 -5.83 11.34 -19.51
N GLY A 155 -4.76 10.55 -19.41
CA GLY A 155 -3.46 11.07 -18.95
C GLY A 155 -2.85 12.11 -19.88
N ARG A 156 -3.06 11.98 -21.19
CA ARG A 156 -2.66 13.01 -22.18
C ARG A 156 -3.45 14.30 -21.99
N MET A 157 -4.75 14.19 -21.75
CA MET A 157 -5.62 15.33 -21.47
C MET A 157 -5.17 16.05 -20.18
N MET A 158 -4.90 15.33 -19.11
CA MET A 158 -4.45 15.92 -17.84
C MET A 158 -3.11 16.64 -17.98
N ARG A 159 -2.18 16.13 -18.79
CA ARG A 159 -0.91 16.82 -19.07
C ARG A 159 -1.14 18.10 -19.88
N ALA A 160 -1.98 18.06 -20.90
CA ALA A 160 -2.30 19.24 -21.69
C ALA A 160 -2.95 20.35 -20.84
N ILE A 161 -3.85 20.01 -19.93
CA ILE A 161 -4.48 20.97 -19.01
C ILE A 161 -3.43 21.57 -18.06
N ARG A 162 -2.52 20.75 -17.51
CA ARG A 162 -1.45 21.22 -16.63
C ARG A 162 -0.51 22.20 -17.34
N ASP A 163 -0.17 21.92 -18.60
CA ASP A 163 0.80 22.69 -19.36
C ASP A 163 0.19 24.01 -19.87
N ASN A 164 -1.05 24.00 -20.33
CA ASN A 164 -1.79 25.21 -20.70
C ASN A 164 -3.31 24.95 -20.71
N GLU A 165 -4.01 25.46 -19.71
CA GLU A 165 -5.44 25.28 -19.52
C GLU A 165 -6.27 25.99 -20.63
N GLU A 166 -5.88 27.21 -21.01
CA GLU A 166 -6.58 27.98 -22.06
C GLU A 166 -6.47 27.31 -23.43
N ALA A 167 -5.28 26.82 -23.78
CA ALA A 167 -5.08 26.09 -25.01
C ALA A 167 -5.85 24.76 -25.03
N ALA A 168 -5.93 24.06 -23.91
CA ALA A 168 -6.70 22.83 -23.80
C ALA A 168 -8.20 23.07 -23.99
N ASN A 169 -8.73 24.17 -23.45
CA ASN A 169 -10.11 24.63 -23.66
C ASN A 169 -10.40 25.00 -25.11
N ALA A 170 -9.51 25.73 -25.75
CA ALA A 170 -9.64 26.13 -27.15
C ALA A 170 -9.68 24.94 -28.12
N MET A 171 -9.05 23.81 -27.75
CA MET A 171 -9.08 22.56 -28.52
C MET A 171 -10.33 21.69 -28.25
N GLY A 172 -11.38 22.26 -27.64
CA GLY A 172 -12.65 21.56 -27.39
C GLY A 172 -12.57 20.41 -26.38
N LYS A 173 -11.50 20.36 -25.59
CA LYS A 173 -11.41 19.42 -24.45
C LYS A 173 -12.27 19.97 -23.33
N ASN A 174 -13.31 19.23 -22.94
CA ASN A 174 -14.18 19.60 -21.82
C ASN A 174 -13.36 19.63 -20.52
N VAL A 175 -12.70 20.76 -20.24
CA VAL A 175 -11.93 21.04 -19.02
C VAL A 175 -12.88 21.26 -17.84
N VAL A 176 -14.16 21.52 -18.12
CA VAL A 176 -15.20 21.91 -17.16
C VAL A 176 -15.53 20.83 -16.12
N LYS A 177 -15.28 19.54 -16.40
CA LYS A 177 -15.51 18.49 -15.39
C LYS A 177 -14.41 18.34 -14.33
N PRO A 178 -13.10 18.54 -14.63
CA PRO A 178 -12.07 18.65 -13.61
C PRO A 178 -11.87 20.07 -13.07
N VAL A 179 -12.26 21.12 -13.78
CA VAL A 179 -11.93 22.51 -13.48
C VAL A 179 -13.19 23.39 -13.40
N SER A 180 -14.26 22.86 -12.83
CA SER A 180 -15.50 23.63 -12.58
C SER A 180 -15.31 24.85 -11.64
N TYR A 181 -14.08 25.13 -11.24
CA TYR A 181 -13.76 26.15 -10.23
C TYR A 181 -12.94 27.34 -10.73
N THR A 182 -12.43 27.30 -11.96
CA THR A 182 -11.69 28.45 -12.51
C THR A 182 -12.61 29.56 -13.02
N HIS A 183 -13.87 29.27 -13.35
CA HIS A 183 -14.84 30.28 -13.79
C HIS A 183 -15.31 31.21 -12.67
N LEU A 184 -15.20 30.87 -11.41
CA LEU A 184 -15.45 31.81 -10.31
C LEU A 184 -14.37 32.91 -10.23
N ARG A 185 -13.16 32.63 -10.75
CA ARG A 185 -12.05 33.59 -10.72
C ARG A 185 -12.12 34.67 -11.79
N ALA A 186 -12.73 34.36 -12.94
CA ALA A 186 -12.90 35.33 -14.01
C ALA A 186 -13.93 36.42 -13.67
N HIS A 187 -14.84 36.14 -12.74
CA HIS A 187 -15.88 37.11 -12.34
C HIS A 187 -15.40 38.11 -11.28
N GLU A 188 -14.35 37.77 -10.49
CA GLU A 188 -13.83 38.72 -9.48
C GLU A 188 -12.91 39.79 -10.06
N THR A 189 -12.25 39.54 -11.21
CA THR A 189 -11.39 40.55 -11.86
C THR A 189 -12.14 41.55 -12.73
N SER A 190 -13.45 41.38 -12.90
CA SER A 190 -14.26 42.28 -13.71
C SER A 190 -14.87 43.45 -12.93
N TYR A 191 -14.65 43.55 -11.63
CA TYR A 191 -15.17 44.64 -10.78
C TYR A 191 -14.11 45.66 -10.34
N ASP A 192 -12.84 45.49 -10.76
CA ASP A 192 -11.73 46.40 -10.43
C ASP A 192 -11.26 47.26 -11.65
N LEU A 193 -12.18 47.69 -12.52
CA LEU A 193 -11.94 48.75 -13.54
C LEU A 193 -13.02 49.77 -13.48
#